data_7ecb107a50e00c3eda6fc182cdc57c35
#
_entry.id   7ecb107a50e00c3eda6fc182cdc57c35
#
_cell.length_a   1.000
_cell.length_b   1.000
_cell.length_c   1.000
_cell.angle_alpha   90.00
_cell.angle_beta   90.00
_cell.angle_gamma   90.00
#
_symmetry.space_group_name_H-M   'P 1'
#
loop_
_entity.id
_entity.type
_entity.pdbx_description
1 polymer ?
#
loop_
_entity_poly.entity_id
_entity_poly.type
_entity_poly.pdbx_seq_one_letter_code
_entity_poly.pdbx_strand_id
1 'polypeptide(L)'
;DLFKLACRVSAKRLFPNFSFLDAPFNAKYYVEGRPETEATYMGCRTRVLGNVAGEEVVSGRGNLSFTTINLPRLGIKHGSFGEEAYDRAGFYKELDEKIDLVIDQLLERMTVQGNKRVKNFPFLMGQHVWRGS
;
A
#
# COMPACT_ATOMS: atom_id res chain seq x y z
N ASP A 1 0.77 -0.40 -32.12
CA ASP A 1 -0.16 -0.37 -30.98
C ASP A 1 0.58 0.10 -29.73
N LEU A 2 0.12 1.25 -29.18
CA LEU A 2 0.75 1.94 -28.06
C LEU A 2 0.76 1.06 -26.79
N PHE A 3 -0.30 0.31 -26.53
CA PHE A 3 -0.39 -0.59 -25.38
C PHE A 3 0.68 -1.69 -25.43
N LYS A 4 0.89 -2.32 -26.59
CA LYS A 4 1.95 -3.33 -26.76
C LYS A 4 3.35 -2.73 -26.55
N LEU A 5 3.56 -1.48 -27.00
CA LEU A 5 4.81 -0.78 -26.75
C LEU A 5 5.00 -0.53 -25.26
N ALA A 6 3.98 -0.03 -24.55
CA ALA A 6 4.00 0.20 -23.12
C ALA A 6 4.32 -1.10 -22.34
N CYS A 7 3.69 -2.22 -22.70
CA CYS A 7 3.99 -3.53 -22.12
C CYS A 7 5.46 -3.96 -22.34
N ARG A 8 6.01 -3.76 -23.55
CA ARG A 8 7.41 -4.08 -23.84
C ARG A 8 8.39 -3.22 -23.02
N VAL A 9 8.07 -1.92 -22.87
CA VAL A 9 8.87 -1.00 -22.07
C VAL A 9 8.81 -1.41 -20.61
N SER A 10 7.62 -1.68 -20.08
CA SER A 10 7.43 -2.11 -18.71
C SER A 10 8.16 -3.42 -18.39
N ALA A 11 8.14 -4.39 -19.30
CA ALA A 11 8.87 -5.65 -19.15
C ALA A 11 10.40 -5.46 -19.05
N LYS A 12 10.95 -4.44 -19.74
CA LYS A 12 12.39 -4.15 -19.76
C LYS A 12 12.85 -3.20 -18.65
N ARG A 13 11.98 -2.28 -18.21
CA ARG A 13 12.34 -1.14 -17.36
C ARG A 13 11.56 -1.06 -16.06
N LEU A 14 10.61 -1.96 -15.83
CA LEU A 14 9.67 -1.95 -14.70
C LEU A 14 8.72 -0.73 -14.69
N PHE A 15 8.66 0.03 -15.76
CA PHE A 15 7.79 1.18 -16.01
C PHE A 15 7.27 1.17 -17.45
N PRO A 16 6.05 1.69 -17.69
CA PRO A 16 5.07 2.21 -16.72
C PRO A 16 4.42 1.13 -15.87
N ASN A 17 3.89 1.52 -14.70
CA ASN A 17 2.92 0.70 -13.95
C ASN A 17 1.52 0.92 -14.53
N PHE A 18 0.72 -0.14 -14.57
CA PHE A 18 -0.64 -0.09 -15.08
C PHE A 18 -1.65 -0.14 -13.94
N SER A 19 -2.68 0.69 -14.05
CA SER A 19 -3.85 0.69 -13.19
C SER A 19 -5.09 0.38 -14.02
N PHE A 20 -5.85 -0.62 -13.61
CA PHE A 20 -7.06 -1.06 -14.30
C PHE A 20 -8.29 -0.52 -13.58
N LEU A 21 -8.65 0.73 -13.84
CA LEU A 21 -9.74 1.42 -13.15
C LEU A 21 -11.11 0.84 -13.51
N ASP A 22 -11.26 0.34 -14.73
CA ASP A 22 -12.45 -0.34 -15.26
C ASP A 22 -12.58 -1.81 -14.81
N ALA A 23 -11.57 -2.37 -14.16
CA ALA A 23 -11.68 -3.72 -13.61
C ALA A 23 -12.73 -3.78 -12.49
N PRO A 24 -13.52 -4.89 -12.39
CA PRO A 24 -14.63 -4.99 -11.43
C PRO A 24 -14.26 -4.67 -9.99
N PHE A 25 -13.04 -5.02 -9.57
CA PHE A 25 -12.55 -4.77 -8.21
C PHE A 25 -12.27 -3.29 -7.92
N ASN A 26 -12.09 -2.45 -8.94
CA ASN A 26 -11.96 -0.99 -8.84
C ASN A 26 -13.29 -0.30 -9.18
N ALA A 27 -13.90 -0.68 -10.30
CA ALA A 27 -15.11 -0.05 -10.82
C ALA A 27 -16.28 -0.06 -9.83
N LYS A 28 -16.37 -1.06 -8.94
CA LYS A 28 -17.43 -1.14 -7.93
C LYS A 28 -17.45 0.01 -6.92
N TYR A 29 -16.36 0.76 -6.80
CA TYR A 29 -16.28 1.91 -5.89
C TYR A 29 -16.53 3.24 -6.59
N TYR A 30 -16.53 3.25 -7.91
CA TYR A 30 -16.77 4.45 -8.69
C TYR A 30 -18.26 4.76 -8.78
N VAL A 31 -18.61 6.00 -8.49
CA VAL A 31 -19.96 6.54 -8.68
C VAL A 31 -19.92 7.48 -9.88
N GLU A 32 -20.75 7.21 -10.88
CA GLU A 32 -20.80 8.02 -12.10
C GLU A 32 -21.08 9.50 -11.79
N GLY A 33 -20.30 10.39 -12.40
CA GLY A 33 -20.36 11.82 -12.13
C GLY A 33 -19.63 12.28 -10.85
N ARG A 34 -19.03 11.34 -10.10
CA ARG A 34 -18.27 11.63 -8.89
C ARG A 34 -16.82 11.11 -8.99
N PRO A 35 -15.94 11.81 -9.73
CA PRO A 35 -14.55 11.35 -9.95
C PRO A 35 -13.75 11.20 -8.66
N GLU A 36 -14.13 11.90 -7.59
CA GLU A 36 -13.50 11.79 -6.27
C GLU A 36 -13.73 10.43 -5.59
N THR A 37 -14.60 9.57 -6.12
CA THR A 37 -14.84 8.20 -5.63
C THR A 37 -14.01 7.16 -6.36
N GLU A 38 -13.35 7.53 -7.47
CA GLU A 38 -12.57 6.60 -8.27
C GLU A 38 -11.34 6.10 -7.52
N ALA A 39 -11.12 4.77 -7.54
CA ALA A 39 -9.95 4.17 -6.93
C ALA A 39 -8.67 4.78 -7.52
N THR A 40 -7.75 5.19 -6.65
CA THR A 40 -6.47 5.78 -7.05
C THR A 40 -5.31 5.07 -6.39
N TYR A 41 -4.08 5.43 -6.77
CA TYR A 41 -2.88 4.80 -6.26
C TYR A 41 -1.88 5.85 -5.79
N MET A 42 -1.31 5.62 -4.60
CA MET A 42 -0.20 6.39 -4.06
C MET A 42 1.11 5.63 -4.23
N GLY A 43 2.16 6.32 -4.62
CA GLY A 43 3.46 5.71 -4.89
C GLY A 43 3.34 4.59 -5.93
N CYS A 44 3.96 3.44 -5.68
CA CYS A 44 4.03 2.37 -6.67
C CYS A 44 2.77 1.49 -6.70
N ARG A 45 2.16 1.18 -5.55
CA ARG A 45 1.12 0.14 -5.45
C ARG A 45 0.13 0.32 -4.30
N THR A 46 0.22 1.40 -3.52
CA THR A 46 -0.75 1.64 -2.44
C THR A 46 -2.08 2.06 -3.05
N ARG A 47 -3.03 1.15 -3.04
CA ARG A 47 -4.39 1.40 -3.53
C ARG A 47 -5.18 2.20 -2.50
N VAL A 48 -5.81 3.26 -2.96
CA VAL A 48 -6.63 4.15 -2.14
C VAL A 48 -8.08 4.02 -2.56
N LEU A 49 -8.91 3.74 -1.61
CA LEU A 49 -10.38 3.70 -1.75
C LEU A 49 -11.02 4.79 -0.91
N GLY A 50 -12.32 5.00 -1.06
CA GLY A 50 -13.07 5.95 -0.27
C GLY A 50 -12.95 5.74 1.23
N ASN A 51 -13.26 6.76 2.01
CA ASN A 51 -13.24 6.71 3.47
C ASN A 51 -14.20 5.64 4.00
N VAL A 52 -13.80 4.97 5.09
CA VAL A 52 -14.69 4.09 5.86
C VAL A 52 -15.62 4.91 6.76
N ALA A 53 -15.13 6.07 7.22
CA ALA A 53 -15.89 7.01 8.05
C ALA A 53 -15.91 8.39 7.39
N GLY A 54 -17.09 8.99 7.27
CA GLY A 54 -17.29 10.27 6.60
C GLY A 54 -17.61 10.13 5.11
N GLU A 55 -17.32 11.14 4.33
CA GLU A 55 -17.58 11.16 2.89
C GLU A 55 -16.71 10.14 2.16
N GLU A 56 -17.30 9.34 1.28
CA GLU A 56 -16.60 8.33 0.48
C GLU A 56 -15.80 8.96 -0.67
N VAL A 57 -14.70 9.59 -0.34
CA VAL A 57 -13.78 10.21 -1.30
C VAL A 57 -12.36 9.69 -1.12
N VAL A 58 -11.59 9.66 -2.19
CA VAL A 58 -10.19 9.19 -2.20
C VAL A 58 -9.18 10.31 -1.92
N SER A 59 -9.59 11.57 -2.04
CA SER A 59 -8.74 12.73 -1.79
C SER A 59 -8.41 12.92 -0.32
N GLY A 60 -7.28 13.59 -0.02
CA GLY A 60 -6.86 13.89 1.34
C GLY A 60 -6.30 12.70 2.12
N ARG A 61 -5.79 11.70 1.43
CA ARG A 61 -5.18 10.49 2.02
C ARG A 61 -3.67 10.62 2.14
N GLY A 62 -3.11 9.87 3.06
CA GLY A 62 -1.67 9.74 3.25
C GLY A 62 -1.32 8.42 3.92
N ASN A 63 -0.07 8.00 3.82
CA ASN A 63 0.44 6.85 4.56
C ASN A 63 0.86 7.30 5.96
N LEU A 64 0.26 6.73 6.99
CA LEU A 64 0.64 7.02 8.38
C LEU A 64 1.95 6.34 8.76
N SER A 65 2.13 5.10 8.33
CA SER A 65 3.29 4.29 8.69
C SER A 65 3.47 3.14 7.72
N PHE A 66 4.65 2.59 7.68
CA PHE A 66 4.97 1.38 6.93
C PHE A 66 6.03 0.56 7.65
N THR A 67 6.07 -0.73 7.34
CA THR A 67 7.10 -1.65 7.79
C THR A 67 7.42 -2.62 6.66
N THR A 68 8.67 -3.06 6.59
CA THR A 68 9.15 -3.97 5.55
C THR A 68 9.55 -5.31 6.17
N ILE A 69 9.09 -6.41 5.57
CA ILE A 69 9.55 -7.77 5.88
C ILE A 69 10.59 -8.18 4.84
N ASN A 70 11.76 -8.62 5.27
CA ASN A 70 12.82 -9.10 4.39
C ASN A 70 12.55 -10.55 3.94
N LEU A 71 11.70 -10.72 2.92
CA LEU A 71 11.36 -12.04 2.37
C LEU A 71 12.57 -12.80 1.79
N PRO A 72 13.53 -12.17 1.10
CA PRO A 72 14.73 -12.87 0.66
C PRO A 72 15.51 -13.52 1.80
N ARG A 73 15.63 -12.83 2.94
CA ARG A 73 16.30 -13.42 4.12
C ARG A 73 15.55 -14.65 4.65
N LEU A 74 14.22 -14.61 4.72
CA LEU A 74 13.41 -15.75 5.11
C LEU A 74 13.59 -16.93 4.15
N GLY A 75 13.57 -16.65 2.84
CA GLY A 75 13.80 -17.65 1.81
C GLY A 75 15.15 -18.33 1.93
N ILE A 76 16.22 -17.56 2.14
CA ILE A 76 17.59 -18.11 2.34
C ILE A 76 17.65 -18.96 3.61
N LYS A 77 17.06 -18.48 4.72
CA LYS A 77 17.07 -19.19 6.01
C LYS A 77 16.38 -20.55 5.93
N HIS A 78 15.35 -20.68 5.12
CA HIS A 78 14.56 -21.90 4.95
C HIS A 78 14.96 -22.73 3.71
N GLY A 79 16.16 -22.52 3.17
CA GLY A 79 16.75 -23.38 2.15
C GLY A 79 16.31 -23.08 0.71
N SER A 80 15.90 -21.82 0.36
CA SER A 80 15.55 -21.45 -1.02
C SER A 80 16.76 -21.53 -1.98
N PHE A 81 17.99 -21.56 -1.46
CA PHE A 81 19.24 -21.66 -2.21
C PHE A 81 20.12 -22.71 -1.57
N GLY A 82 20.22 -23.89 -2.17
CA GLY A 82 21.08 -24.96 -1.70
C GLY A 82 20.58 -26.35 -2.11
N GLU A 83 21.37 -27.36 -1.76
CA GLU A 83 21.08 -28.77 -2.03
C GLU A 83 20.09 -29.39 -1.01
N GLU A 84 19.85 -28.72 0.11
CA GLU A 84 18.91 -29.17 1.12
C GLU A 84 17.46 -28.91 0.72
N ALA A 85 16.57 -29.79 1.17
CA ALA A 85 15.15 -29.66 0.90
C ALA A 85 14.60 -28.34 1.51
N TYR A 86 13.86 -27.59 0.71
CA TYR A 86 13.23 -26.35 1.15
C TYR A 86 12.20 -26.60 2.26
N ASP A 87 12.42 -26.02 3.44
CA ASP A 87 11.48 -26.04 4.58
C ASP A 87 10.35 -25.04 4.38
N ARG A 88 9.39 -25.42 3.55
CA ARG A 88 8.23 -24.59 3.25
C ARG A 88 7.37 -24.30 4.48
N ALA A 89 7.22 -25.28 5.37
CA ALA A 89 6.39 -25.13 6.56
C ALA A 89 7.02 -24.15 7.55
N GLY A 90 8.33 -24.25 7.80
CA GLY A 90 9.08 -23.30 8.63
C GLY A 90 9.10 -21.90 8.05
N PHE A 91 9.20 -21.76 6.70
CA PHE A 91 9.12 -20.46 6.04
C PHE A 91 7.80 -19.76 6.34
N TYR A 92 6.66 -20.43 6.11
CA TYR A 92 5.36 -19.82 6.35
C TYR A 92 5.10 -19.55 7.82
N LYS A 93 5.52 -20.45 8.71
CA LYS A 93 5.42 -20.22 10.15
C LYS A 93 6.15 -18.95 10.57
N GLU A 94 7.41 -18.78 10.16
CA GLU A 94 8.19 -17.59 10.51
C GLU A 94 7.63 -16.34 9.82
N LEU A 95 7.09 -16.46 8.60
CA LEU A 95 6.42 -15.36 7.90
C LEU A 95 5.20 -14.88 8.69
N ASP A 96 4.35 -15.77 9.16
CA ASP A 96 3.16 -15.44 9.94
C ASP A 96 3.55 -14.74 11.26
N GLU A 97 4.54 -15.25 11.98
CA GLU A 97 5.09 -14.60 13.19
C GLU A 97 5.60 -13.16 12.89
N LYS A 98 6.24 -12.93 11.73
CA LYS A 98 6.68 -11.60 11.32
C LYS A 98 5.52 -10.69 10.93
N ILE A 99 4.49 -11.23 10.30
CA ILE A 99 3.28 -10.48 9.94
C ILE A 99 2.57 -10.00 11.20
N ASP A 100 2.38 -10.88 12.18
CA ASP A 100 1.76 -10.52 13.47
C ASP A 100 2.53 -9.40 14.17
N LEU A 101 3.86 -9.52 14.26
CA LEU A 101 4.73 -8.49 14.83
C LEU A 101 4.61 -7.15 14.08
N VAL A 102 4.53 -7.19 12.76
CA VAL A 102 4.37 -5.99 11.92
C VAL A 102 3.02 -5.32 12.15
N ILE A 103 1.95 -6.12 12.25
CA ILE A 103 0.60 -5.62 12.53
C ILE A 103 0.58 -4.90 13.89
N ASP A 104 1.10 -5.54 14.93
CA ASP A 104 1.17 -4.96 16.27
C ASP A 104 1.93 -3.63 16.29
N GLN A 105 3.09 -3.58 15.64
CA GLN A 105 3.88 -2.35 15.52
C GLN A 105 3.14 -1.23 14.76
N LEU A 106 2.44 -1.59 13.69
CA LEU A 106 1.68 -0.59 12.91
C LEU A 106 0.49 -0.04 13.70
N LEU A 107 -0.19 -0.88 14.48
CA LEU A 107 -1.28 -0.47 15.38
C LEU A 107 -0.79 0.43 16.51
N GLU A 108 0.35 0.09 17.12
CA GLU A 108 0.99 0.95 18.12
C GLU A 108 1.35 2.32 17.54
N ARG A 109 2.01 2.36 16.38
CA ARG A 109 2.35 3.61 15.68
C ARG A 109 1.11 4.42 15.32
N MET A 110 0.05 3.77 14.87
CA MET A 110 -1.22 4.44 14.58
C MET A 110 -1.78 5.12 15.83
N THR A 111 -1.73 4.44 16.98
CA THR A 111 -2.17 4.99 18.27
C THR A 111 -1.34 6.21 18.67
N VAL A 112 0.00 6.13 18.57
CA VAL A 112 0.90 7.25 18.88
C VAL A 112 0.66 8.43 17.95
N GLN A 113 0.50 8.20 16.67
CA GLN A 113 0.28 9.25 15.67
C GLN A 113 -1.12 9.85 15.78
N GLY A 114 -2.14 9.02 16.01
CA GLY A 114 -3.53 9.46 16.17
C GLY A 114 -3.73 10.39 17.38
N ASN A 115 -2.87 10.29 18.39
CA ASN A 115 -2.86 11.19 19.55
C ASN A 115 -2.17 12.54 19.30
N LYS A 116 -1.58 12.75 18.11
CA LYS A 116 -0.98 14.03 17.74
C LYS A 116 -2.01 14.95 17.12
N ARG A 117 -2.06 16.19 17.60
CA ARG A 117 -2.93 17.20 17.01
C ARG A 117 -2.35 17.70 15.69
N VAL A 118 -3.20 17.92 14.70
CA VAL A 118 -2.83 18.39 13.36
C VAL A 118 -2.09 19.73 13.43
N LYS A 119 -2.45 20.60 14.38
CA LYS A 119 -1.75 21.88 14.63
C LYS A 119 -0.24 21.77 14.95
N ASN A 120 0.21 20.57 15.34
CA ASN A 120 1.64 20.31 15.57
C ASN A 120 2.44 20.17 14.26
N PHE A 121 1.76 20.19 13.11
CA PHE A 121 2.34 20.05 11.80
C PHE A 121 2.01 21.23 10.88
N PRO A 122 2.44 22.46 11.25
CA PRO A 122 2.02 23.70 10.58
C PRO A 122 2.39 23.73 9.10
N PHE A 123 3.50 23.11 8.72
CA PHE A 123 3.91 23.04 7.31
C PHE A 123 2.90 22.24 6.48
N LEU A 124 2.54 21.02 6.92
CA LEU A 124 1.58 20.16 6.22
C LEU A 124 0.17 20.77 6.18
N MET A 125 -0.21 21.49 7.24
CA MET A 125 -1.45 22.26 7.29
C MET A 125 -1.43 23.40 6.27
N GLY A 126 -0.35 24.17 6.22
CA GLY A 126 -0.20 25.29 5.29
C GLY A 126 -0.14 24.87 3.81
N GLN A 127 0.28 23.64 3.54
CA GLN A 127 0.26 23.05 2.20
C GLN A 127 -1.07 22.35 1.85
N HIS A 128 -2.07 22.44 2.70
CA HIS A 128 -3.37 21.77 2.53
C HIS A 128 -3.30 20.24 2.35
N VAL A 129 -2.21 19.63 2.80
CA VAL A 129 -2.04 18.17 2.76
C VAL A 129 -2.94 17.49 3.78
N TRP A 130 -3.09 18.12 4.94
CA TRP A 130 -3.97 17.64 6.01
C TRP A 130 -5.19 18.53 6.16
N ARG A 131 -6.32 17.90 6.47
CA ARG A 131 -7.58 18.57 6.80
C ARG A 131 -7.83 18.47 8.30
N GLY A 132 -8.52 19.46 8.83
CA GLY A 132 -8.89 19.54 10.25
C GLY A 132 -8.22 20.71 10.96
N SER A 133 -8.46 20.82 12.26
CA SER A 133 -7.99 21.90 13.14
C SER A 133 -7.16 21.35 14.30
#